data_5e60639c8d65187fbcd0523fa2edb37a
#
_entry.id   5e60639c8d65187fbcd0523fa2edb37a
#
_cell.length_a   1.000
_cell.length_b   1.000
_cell.length_c   1.000
_cell.angle_alpha   90.00
_cell.angle_beta   90.00
_cell.angle_gamma   90.00
#
_symmetry.space_group_name_H-M   'P 1'
#
loop_
_entity.id
_entity.type
_entity.pdbx_description
1 polymer ?
#
loop_
_entity_poly.entity_id
_entity_poly.type
_entity_poly.pdbx_seq_one_letter_code
_entity_poly.pdbx_strand_id
1 'polypeptide(L)'
;MIEIIGQFNTAKCFASTLEDGAREQIKQVCDTEAFSTSKIRIMPDVHAGKGCTIGTTMTITDKIVPAMVGVDIGCGMYTVYLGNIDIDFEKVDEAAHFIPCGRNVWEGRQERFDLTELRCYRSLRDTKRLERSLGTLGGGNHFIEIDQD
;
A
#
# COMPACT_ATOMS: atom_id res chain seq x y z
N MET A 1 -11.81 10.10 -18.71
CA MET A 1 -10.48 10.63 -18.35
C MET A 1 -10.67 12.04 -17.82
N ILE A 2 -10.14 12.34 -16.63
CA ILE A 2 -10.25 13.65 -15.98
C ILE A 2 -8.87 14.32 -16.03
N GLU A 3 -8.81 15.59 -16.40
CA GLU A 3 -7.59 16.38 -16.32
C GLU A 3 -7.63 17.28 -15.09
N ILE A 4 -6.53 17.28 -14.32
CA ILE A 4 -6.33 18.16 -13.16
C ILE A 4 -5.18 19.09 -13.51
N ILE A 5 -5.52 20.37 -13.65
CA ILE A 5 -4.58 21.41 -14.08
C ILE A 5 -4.08 22.13 -12.83
N GLY A 6 -2.77 22.15 -12.65
CA GLY A 6 -2.07 22.97 -11.66
C GLY A 6 -1.29 24.11 -12.29
N GLN A 7 -0.51 24.78 -11.44
CA GLN A 7 0.30 25.94 -11.87
C GLN A 7 1.45 25.54 -12.82
N PHE A 8 2.09 24.41 -12.60
CA PHE A 8 3.29 23.99 -13.32
C PHE A 8 3.10 22.76 -14.18
N ASN A 9 2.05 21.95 -13.92
CA ASN A 9 1.82 20.70 -14.64
C ASN A 9 0.35 20.34 -14.70
N THR A 10 0.03 19.32 -15.50
CA THR A 10 -1.32 18.75 -15.62
C THR A 10 -1.25 17.23 -15.44
N ALA A 11 -2.06 16.70 -14.53
CA ALA A 11 -2.23 15.27 -14.34
C ALA A 11 -3.40 14.72 -15.18
N LYS A 12 -3.24 13.51 -15.70
CA LYS A 12 -4.32 12.75 -16.36
C LYS A 12 -4.79 11.64 -15.44
N CYS A 13 -6.06 11.71 -15.03
CA CYS A 13 -6.69 10.73 -14.16
C CYS A 13 -7.59 9.78 -14.98
N PHE A 14 -7.41 8.49 -14.76
CA PHE A 14 -8.14 7.43 -15.46
C PHE A 14 -9.31 6.86 -14.62
N ALA A 15 -9.52 7.38 -13.42
CA ALA A 15 -10.69 7.03 -12.62
C ALA A 15 -12.00 7.57 -13.24
N SER A 16 -13.08 6.87 -13.01
CA SER A 16 -14.43 7.30 -13.37
C SER A 16 -14.97 8.34 -12.39
N THR A 17 -14.60 8.23 -11.12
CA THR A 17 -14.94 9.14 -10.04
C THR A 17 -13.68 9.59 -9.32
N LEU A 18 -13.71 10.76 -8.74
CA LEU A 18 -12.58 11.33 -8.01
C LEU A 18 -13.10 12.15 -6.82
N GLU A 19 -12.77 11.70 -5.61
CA GLU A 19 -13.12 12.41 -4.39
C GLU A 19 -12.36 13.74 -4.25
N ASP A 20 -12.95 14.70 -3.56
CA ASP A 20 -12.40 16.06 -3.44
C ASP A 20 -11.01 16.07 -2.77
N GLY A 21 -10.81 15.25 -1.73
CA GLY A 21 -9.52 15.14 -1.06
C GLY A 21 -8.39 14.64 -1.98
N ALA A 22 -8.67 13.64 -2.81
CA ALA A 22 -7.71 13.16 -3.80
C ALA A 22 -7.44 14.19 -4.89
N ARG A 23 -8.50 14.87 -5.37
CA ARG A 23 -8.37 15.95 -6.37
C ARG A 23 -7.46 17.07 -5.89
N GLU A 24 -7.62 17.50 -4.63
CA GLU A 24 -6.79 18.54 -4.04
C GLU A 24 -5.33 18.11 -3.92
N GLN A 25 -5.07 16.87 -3.47
CA GLN A 25 -3.70 16.34 -3.41
C GLN A 25 -3.05 16.26 -4.80
N ILE A 26 -3.78 15.82 -5.83
CA ILE A 26 -3.26 15.80 -7.21
C ILE A 26 -2.94 17.21 -7.68
N LYS A 27 -3.81 18.15 -7.37
CA LYS A 27 -3.58 19.56 -7.72
C LYS A 27 -2.33 20.10 -7.06
N GLN A 28 -2.09 19.82 -5.78
CA GLN A 28 -0.88 20.22 -5.07
C GLN A 28 0.39 19.67 -5.75
N VAL A 29 0.35 18.42 -6.23
CA VAL A 29 1.46 17.85 -7.03
C VAL A 29 1.67 18.65 -8.32
N CYS A 30 0.58 18.99 -9.03
CA CYS A 30 0.65 19.78 -10.27
C CYS A 30 1.05 21.25 -10.02
N ASP A 31 0.82 21.78 -8.82
CA ASP A 31 1.24 23.11 -8.39
C ASP A 31 2.71 23.16 -7.89
N THR A 32 3.38 22.02 -7.89
CA THR A 32 4.78 21.94 -7.44
C THR A 32 5.73 22.05 -8.63
N GLU A 33 6.56 23.08 -8.66
CA GLU A 33 7.52 23.37 -9.73
C GLU A 33 8.48 22.20 -9.99
N ALA A 34 8.85 21.48 -8.93
CA ALA A 34 9.72 20.31 -9.03
C ALA A 34 9.17 19.21 -9.98
N PHE A 35 7.89 19.19 -10.24
CA PHE A 35 7.24 18.20 -11.11
C PHE A 35 6.80 18.78 -12.48
N SER A 36 7.25 19.96 -12.84
CA SER A 36 6.87 20.65 -14.09
C SER A 36 7.11 19.82 -15.35
N THR A 37 8.14 18.97 -15.35
CA THR A 37 8.51 18.11 -16.49
C THR A 37 8.01 16.66 -16.35
N SER A 38 7.40 16.32 -15.24
CA SER A 38 6.93 14.96 -14.94
C SER A 38 5.68 14.60 -15.75
N LYS A 39 5.60 13.37 -16.23
CA LYS A 39 4.35 12.82 -16.77
C LYS A 39 3.55 12.24 -15.61
N ILE A 40 2.51 12.94 -15.16
CA ILE A 40 1.68 12.55 -14.03
C ILE A 40 0.45 11.79 -14.54
N ARG A 41 0.27 10.55 -14.04
CA ARG A 41 -0.85 9.68 -14.38
C ARG A 41 -1.45 9.14 -13.09
N ILE A 42 -2.76 9.22 -12.98
CA ILE A 42 -3.51 8.78 -11.82
C ILE A 42 -4.34 7.57 -12.22
N MET A 43 -4.13 6.47 -11.52
CA MET A 43 -4.74 5.19 -11.80
C MET A 43 -6.19 5.13 -11.30
N PRO A 44 -7.01 4.15 -11.75
CA PRO A 44 -8.44 4.07 -11.42
C PRO A 44 -8.77 3.90 -9.95
N ASP A 45 -7.88 3.31 -9.16
CA ASP A 45 -7.98 3.06 -7.72
C ASP A 45 -7.67 4.28 -6.84
N VAL A 46 -7.64 5.47 -7.43
CA VAL A 46 -7.24 6.71 -6.78
C VAL A 46 -8.07 7.05 -5.54
N HIS A 47 -7.37 7.36 -4.47
CA HIS A 47 -7.95 7.91 -3.24
C HIS A 47 -6.91 8.74 -2.46
N ALA A 48 -7.37 9.53 -1.48
CA ALA A 48 -6.49 10.36 -0.67
C ALA A 48 -5.52 9.50 0.17
N GLY A 49 -4.25 9.87 0.17
CA GLY A 49 -3.19 9.18 0.89
C GLY A 49 -2.40 10.10 1.84
N LYS A 50 -1.42 9.52 2.55
CA LYS A 50 -0.48 10.29 3.37
C LYS A 50 0.70 10.74 2.51
N GLY A 51 0.82 12.05 2.30
CA GLY A 51 1.93 12.62 1.52
C GLY A 51 1.63 12.80 0.03
N CYS A 52 0.94 11.86 -0.60
CA CYS A 52 0.36 12.05 -1.94
C CYS A 52 -0.82 11.10 -2.14
N THR A 53 -1.55 11.33 -3.22
CA THR A 53 -2.66 10.48 -3.62
C THR A 53 -2.18 9.08 -3.96
N ILE A 54 -2.85 8.06 -3.45
CA ILE A 54 -2.65 6.67 -3.86
C ILE A 54 -3.12 6.51 -5.32
N GLY A 55 -2.51 5.59 -6.06
CA GLY A 55 -2.74 5.45 -7.49
C GLY A 55 -1.96 6.46 -8.35
N THR A 56 -1.09 7.28 -7.75
CA THR A 56 -0.24 8.22 -8.51
C THR A 56 0.95 7.51 -9.13
N THR A 57 1.13 7.68 -10.43
CA THR A 57 2.35 7.33 -11.15
C THR A 57 2.93 8.56 -11.82
N MET A 58 4.25 8.73 -11.78
CA MET A 58 4.91 9.84 -12.45
C MET A 58 6.34 9.51 -12.88
N THR A 59 6.81 10.20 -13.90
CA THR A 59 8.23 10.15 -14.28
C THR A 59 9.03 11.10 -13.39
N ILE A 60 10.12 10.60 -12.81
CA ILE A 60 11.08 11.41 -12.05
C ILE A 60 12.47 11.06 -12.58
N THR A 61 13.27 12.06 -12.96
CA THR A 61 14.56 11.83 -13.62
C THR A 61 15.76 12.28 -12.78
N ASP A 62 15.63 13.33 -12.01
CA ASP A 62 16.74 14.03 -11.37
C ASP A 62 16.55 14.30 -9.88
N LYS A 63 15.52 13.73 -9.28
CA LYS A 63 15.18 13.97 -7.87
C LYS A 63 14.57 12.74 -7.21
N ILE A 64 14.57 12.72 -5.89
CA ILE A 64 13.86 11.75 -5.08
C ILE A 64 12.94 12.51 -4.13
N VAL A 65 11.68 12.05 -4.04
CA VAL A 65 10.68 12.62 -3.13
C VAL A 65 10.23 11.54 -2.15
N PRO A 66 10.92 11.37 -1.01
CA PRO A 66 10.66 10.25 -0.09
C PRO A 66 9.21 10.18 0.39
N ALA A 67 8.57 11.33 0.63
CA ALA A 67 7.17 11.40 1.06
C ALA A 67 6.17 10.81 0.06
N MET A 68 6.57 10.65 -1.21
CA MET A 68 5.71 10.11 -2.27
C MET A 68 5.98 8.63 -2.59
N VAL A 69 7.01 8.04 -1.97
CA VAL A 69 7.32 6.61 -2.19
C VAL A 69 6.29 5.73 -1.48
N GLY A 70 5.72 6.21 -0.39
CA GLY A 70 4.72 5.50 0.41
C GLY A 70 5.15 5.31 1.85
N VAL A 71 4.18 5.02 2.70
CA VAL A 71 4.39 4.77 4.14
C VAL A 71 4.78 3.31 4.38
N ASP A 72 4.23 2.41 3.60
CA ASP A 72 4.46 0.96 3.67
C ASP A 72 5.28 0.50 2.46
N ILE A 73 6.57 0.82 2.50
CA ILE A 73 7.50 0.54 1.39
C ILE A 73 7.76 -0.97 1.23
N GLY A 74 7.60 -1.73 2.30
CA GLY A 74 7.77 -3.19 2.31
C GLY A 74 6.49 -3.96 1.96
N CYS A 75 5.41 -3.29 1.62
CA CYS A 75 4.16 -3.94 1.25
C CYS A 75 4.33 -4.80 0.01
N GLY A 76 3.74 -5.98 0.05
CA GLY A 76 3.81 -6.94 -1.06
C GLY A 76 2.68 -7.96 -0.97
N MET A 77 2.47 -8.68 -2.07
CA MET A 77 1.52 -9.78 -2.14
C MET A 77 2.23 -11.10 -1.87
N TYR A 78 1.65 -11.89 -0.99
CA TYR A 78 2.05 -13.28 -0.79
C TYR A 78 0.97 -14.17 -1.40
N THR A 79 1.29 -14.85 -2.48
CA THR A 79 0.34 -15.66 -3.24
C THR A 79 0.63 -17.14 -3.05
N VAL A 80 -0.42 -17.91 -2.78
CA VAL A 80 -0.36 -19.37 -2.66
C VAL A 80 -1.25 -19.97 -3.74
N TYR A 81 -0.66 -20.79 -4.60
CA TYR A 81 -1.44 -21.56 -5.58
C TYR A 81 -2.07 -22.77 -4.89
N LEU A 82 -3.39 -22.80 -4.85
CA LEU A 82 -4.14 -23.86 -4.17
C LEU A 82 -4.46 -25.06 -5.10
N GLY A 83 -4.32 -24.89 -6.41
CA GLY A 83 -4.72 -25.88 -7.37
C GLY A 83 -6.24 -25.99 -7.49
N ASN A 84 -6.70 -27.10 -8.01
CA ASN A 84 -8.12 -27.34 -8.21
C ASN A 84 -8.73 -27.97 -6.94
N ILE A 85 -9.08 -27.14 -5.99
CA ILE A 85 -9.71 -27.57 -4.72
C ILE A 85 -11.08 -26.91 -4.56
N ASP A 86 -11.95 -27.59 -3.83
CA ASP A 86 -13.24 -27.05 -3.43
C ASP A 86 -13.05 -26.19 -2.17
N ILE A 87 -13.42 -24.92 -2.24
CA ILE A 87 -13.21 -23.95 -1.16
C ILE A 87 -14.52 -23.70 -0.44
N ASP A 88 -14.49 -23.95 0.85
CA ASP A 88 -15.56 -23.58 1.76
C ASP A 88 -15.34 -22.13 2.23
N PHE A 89 -15.98 -21.19 1.55
CA PHE A 89 -15.82 -19.75 1.83
C PHE A 89 -16.29 -19.36 3.21
N GLU A 90 -17.28 -20.05 3.81
CA GLU A 90 -17.75 -19.77 5.17
C GLU A 90 -16.64 -20.07 6.19
N LYS A 91 -15.95 -21.20 6.04
CA LYS A 91 -14.80 -21.52 6.90
C LYS A 91 -13.62 -20.60 6.71
N VAL A 92 -13.39 -20.13 5.48
CA VAL A 92 -12.32 -19.15 5.22
C VAL A 92 -12.65 -17.83 5.92
N ASP A 93 -13.88 -17.36 5.82
CA ASP A 93 -14.33 -16.14 6.47
C ASP A 93 -14.25 -16.26 8.01
N GLU A 94 -14.75 -17.36 8.57
CA GLU A 94 -14.59 -17.65 10.00
C GLU A 94 -13.12 -17.62 10.44
N ALA A 95 -12.23 -18.28 9.69
CA ALA A 95 -10.80 -18.30 10.00
C ALA A 95 -10.16 -16.91 9.90
N ALA A 96 -10.53 -16.11 8.92
CA ALA A 96 -10.03 -14.76 8.74
C ALA A 96 -10.33 -13.84 9.93
N HIS A 97 -11.49 -14.02 10.58
CA HIS A 97 -11.87 -13.24 11.76
C HIS A 97 -10.96 -13.46 12.99
N PHE A 98 -10.24 -14.56 13.04
CA PHE A 98 -9.27 -14.82 14.13
C PHE A 98 -7.89 -14.23 13.85
N ILE A 99 -7.62 -13.76 12.64
CA ILE A 99 -6.33 -13.19 12.28
C ILE A 99 -6.23 -11.76 12.84
N PRO A 100 -5.23 -11.45 13.68
CA PRO A 100 -5.04 -10.10 14.19
C PRO A 100 -4.83 -9.10 13.07
N CYS A 101 -5.47 -7.95 13.15
CA CYS A 101 -5.37 -6.87 12.17
C CYS A 101 -5.09 -5.52 12.85
N GLY A 102 -4.75 -4.51 12.06
CA GLY A 102 -4.39 -3.20 12.54
C GLY A 102 -3.12 -3.22 13.38
N ARG A 103 -3.23 -2.77 14.62
CA ARG A 103 -2.12 -2.78 15.58
C ARG A 103 -2.06 -4.03 16.45
N ASN A 104 -2.98 -4.94 16.29
CA ASN A 104 -3.01 -6.17 17.07
C ASN A 104 -1.97 -7.16 16.56
N VAL A 105 -1.44 -7.96 17.46
CA VAL A 105 -0.49 -9.03 17.13
C VAL A 105 -0.91 -10.29 17.92
N TRP A 106 -0.38 -11.42 17.52
CA TRP A 106 -0.61 -12.68 18.23
C TRP A 106 -0.11 -12.62 19.68
N GLU A 107 -0.73 -13.38 20.57
CA GLU A 107 -0.23 -13.54 21.94
C GLU A 107 1.12 -14.24 21.98
N GLY A 108 1.32 -15.19 21.08
CA GLY A 108 2.57 -15.95 20.90
C GLY A 108 3.11 -15.83 19.48
N ARG A 109 4.32 -16.32 19.29
CA ARG A 109 4.96 -16.41 17.97
C ARG A 109 4.25 -17.49 17.14
N GLN A 110 3.80 -17.17 15.94
CA GLN A 110 3.19 -18.12 14.99
C GLN A 110 4.21 -18.72 14.05
N GLU A 111 5.14 -17.90 13.54
CA GLU A 111 6.18 -18.30 12.61
C GLU A 111 7.57 -18.07 13.22
N ARG A 112 8.55 -18.85 12.76
CA ARG A 112 9.95 -18.68 13.14
C ARG A 112 10.69 -17.95 12.02
N PHE A 113 11.06 -16.73 12.31
CA PHE A 113 11.95 -15.95 11.47
C PHE A 113 13.11 -15.43 12.33
N ASP A 114 14.33 -15.65 11.90
CA ASP A 114 15.50 -15.15 12.60
C ASP A 114 15.74 -13.69 12.21
N LEU A 115 15.24 -12.77 13.03
CA LEU A 115 15.43 -11.33 12.81
C LEU A 115 16.91 -10.92 12.77
N THR A 116 17.84 -11.73 13.31
CA THR A 116 19.26 -11.40 13.32
C THR A 116 19.91 -11.50 11.93
N GLU A 117 19.26 -12.17 10.97
CA GLU A 117 19.70 -12.22 9.56
C GLU A 117 19.47 -10.88 8.84
N LEU A 118 18.62 -10.02 9.38
CA LEU A 118 18.35 -8.73 8.78
C LEU A 118 19.51 -7.77 8.99
N ARG A 119 19.97 -7.11 7.93
CA ARG A 119 21.02 -6.10 7.99
C ARG A 119 20.67 -4.94 8.94
N CYS A 120 19.38 -4.65 9.07
CA CYS A 120 18.86 -3.59 9.95
C CYS A 120 18.61 -4.06 11.39
N TYR A 121 18.89 -5.32 11.74
CA TYR A 121 18.55 -5.90 13.05
C TYR A 121 18.90 -4.99 14.23
N ARG A 122 20.10 -4.39 14.21
CA ARG A 122 20.58 -3.49 15.30
C ARG A 122 19.77 -2.20 15.42
N SER A 123 19.02 -1.83 14.39
CA SER A 123 18.16 -0.64 14.36
C SER A 123 16.71 -0.98 14.71
N LEU A 124 16.34 -2.26 14.79
CA LEU A 124 14.99 -2.69 15.12
C LEU A 124 14.67 -2.39 16.59
N ARG A 125 13.44 -1.96 16.83
CA ARG A 125 12.88 -1.78 18.17
C ARG A 125 11.76 -2.78 18.36
N ASP A 126 11.54 -3.21 19.60
CA ASP A 126 10.48 -4.13 19.99
C ASP A 126 10.44 -5.40 19.12
N THR A 127 11.56 -6.09 19.05
CA THR A 127 11.70 -7.31 18.25
C THR A 127 10.71 -8.40 18.66
N LYS A 128 10.31 -8.46 19.95
CA LYS A 128 9.28 -9.38 20.42
C LYS A 128 7.92 -9.11 19.77
N ARG A 129 7.58 -7.84 19.58
CA ARG A 129 6.38 -7.47 18.87
C ARG A 129 6.46 -7.84 17.39
N LEU A 130 7.61 -7.59 16.74
CA LEU A 130 7.83 -7.96 15.34
C LEU A 130 7.65 -9.47 15.13
N GLU A 131 8.22 -10.30 15.99
CA GLU A 131 8.06 -11.76 15.93
C GLU A 131 6.59 -12.20 16.06
N ARG A 132 5.81 -11.52 16.87
CA ARG A 132 4.38 -11.81 17.05
C ARG A 132 3.50 -11.20 15.96
N SER A 133 4.01 -10.29 15.14
CA SER A 133 3.30 -9.72 14.01
C SER A 133 3.33 -10.59 12.77
N LEU A 134 4.22 -11.57 12.70
CA LEU A 134 4.26 -12.53 11.59
C LEU A 134 2.95 -13.33 11.55
N GLY A 135 2.36 -13.46 10.37
CA GLY A 135 1.08 -14.11 10.17
C GLY A 135 -0.13 -13.28 10.61
N THR A 136 0.03 -11.98 10.92
CA THR A 136 -1.10 -11.06 11.06
C THR A 136 -1.45 -10.45 9.71
N LEU A 137 -2.68 -9.94 9.60
CA LEU A 137 -3.11 -9.22 8.40
C LEU A 137 -2.44 -7.83 8.28
N GLY A 138 -1.90 -7.29 9.37
CA GLY A 138 -1.34 -5.94 9.39
C GLY A 138 -2.42 -4.85 9.41
N GLY A 139 -2.04 -3.64 9.04
CA GLY A 139 -2.91 -2.46 9.10
C GLY A 139 -3.08 -1.76 7.77
N GLY A 140 -4.05 -0.85 7.69
CA GLY A 140 -4.36 -0.12 6.47
C GLY A 140 -5.17 -0.94 5.47
N ASN A 141 -4.72 -1.00 4.22
CA ASN A 141 -5.44 -1.60 3.09
C ASN A 141 -5.08 -3.08 2.85
N HIS A 142 -4.56 -3.77 3.87
CA HIS A 142 -4.22 -5.19 3.73
C HIS A 142 -5.49 -6.05 3.67
N PHE A 143 -5.45 -7.10 2.88
CA PHE A 143 -6.60 -7.96 2.62
C PHE A 143 -6.17 -9.42 2.41
N ILE A 144 -7.13 -10.32 2.51
CA ILE A 144 -7.04 -11.72 2.08
C ILE A 144 -7.99 -11.86 0.90
N GLU A 145 -7.51 -12.39 -0.19
CA GLU A 145 -8.25 -12.53 -1.44
C GLU A 145 -8.13 -13.97 -1.95
N ILE A 146 -9.18 -14.48 -2.53
CA ILE A 146 -9.20 -15.78 -3.19
C ILE A 146 -9.66 -15.52 -4.62
N ASP A 147 -8.77 -15.82 -5.57
CA ASP A 147 -9.03 -15.66 -6.99
C ASP A 147 -9.26 -17.01 -7.65
N GLN A 148 -10.07 -17.01 -8.70
CA GLN A 148 -10.31 -18.17 -9.54
C GLN A 148 -10.02 -17.79 -11.00
N ASP A 149 -9.24 -18.65 -11.68
CA ASP A 149 -8.97 -18.55 -13.12
C ASP A 149 -10.16 -18.92 -13.98
#